data_59f47b63ad9c02de96728e74b292792a
#
_entry.id   59f47b63ad9c02de96728e74b292792a
#
_cell.length_a   1.000
_cell.length_b   1.000
_cell.length_c   1.000
_cell.angle_alpha   90.00
_cell.angle_beta   90.00
_cell.angle_gamma   90.00
#
_symmetry.space_group_name_H-M   'P 1'
#
loop_
_entity.id
_entity.type
_entity.pdbx_description
1 polymer ?
#
loop_
_entity_poly.entity_id
_entity_poly.type
_entity_poly.pdbx_seq_one_letter_code
_entity_poly.pdbx_strand_id
1 'polypeptide(L)'
;IEGRLKDELYVKNVVGYYRQLFDKYAEKTSSGIVNLTFKPDLYKSFNRGYTDYFLHSRKKCFNFDTPKFIGENIGTIKFISKNSITLKLNKNIIINPQDGLCFDKFGQKGCLVNKVENNIIYPNKMPNVKIGDSVYRNIDAKFEREVLTANIERKIKFSITYLNNVLTAKDEDDNKVILNVIETDSANNIEKMNESFKKSFSKTGSTDFVLDKIELNSTLPFIPASKLNEYRRNILELLMQERLKNYKREIQKPLKYVKYPFEQLD
;
A
#
# COMPACT_ATOMS: atom_id res chain seq x y z
N ILE A 1 2.42 4.29 -14.34
CA ILE A 1 1.12 4.51 -13.67
C ILE A 1 0.80 5.98 -13.76
N GLU A 2 -0.36 6.31 -14.24
CA GLU A 2 -0.83 7.68 -14.37
C GLU A 2 -2.13 7.86 -13.61
N GLY A 3 -2.11 8.77 -12.59
CA GLY A 3 -3.24 9.02 -11.70
C GLY A 3 -4.04 10.28 -12.05
N ARG A 4 -3.73 10.97 -13.15
CA ARG A 4 -4.43 12.17 -13.58
C ARG A 4 -5.93 11.88 -13.79
N LEU A 5 -6.79 12.70 -13.24
CA LEU A 5 -8.24 12.51 -13.25
C LEU A 5 -8.72 11.24 -12.51
N LYS A 6 -7.91 10.70 -11.60
CA LYS A 6 -8.25 9.58 -10.72
C LYS A 6 -8.21 10.02 -9.26
N ASP A 7 -9.01 9.35 -8.44
CA ASP A 7 -9.10 9.59 -7.01
C ASP A 7 -7.97 8.90 -6.22
N GLU A 8 -7.91 9.17 -4.94
CA GLU A 8 -6.95 8.58 -4.00
C GLU A 8 -7.09 7.05 -3.93
N LEU A 9 -8.32 6.53 -3.97
CA LEU A 9 -8.60 5.10 -3.96
C LEU A 9 -7.89 4.39 -5.11
N TYR A 10 -8.04 4.91 -6.34
CA TYR A 10 -7.40 4.36 -7.52
C TYR A 10 -5.87 4.36 -7.39
N VAL A 11 -5.30 5.48 -6.97
CA VAL A 11 -3.83 5.63 -6.85
C VAL A 11 -3.27 4.67 -5.82
N LYS A 12 -3.86 4.64 -4.60
CA LYS A 12 -3.42 3.72 -3.53
C LYS A 12 -3.50 2.25 -3.97
N ASN A 13 -4.63 1.86 -4.57
CA ASN A 13 -4.85 0.48 -5.00
C ASN A 13 -3.89 0.05 -6.11
N VAL A 14 -3.77 0.84 -7.18
CA VAL A 14 -2.93 0.50 -8.34
C VAL A 14 -1.45 0.53 -7.97
N VAL A 15 -0.99 1.58 -7.28
CA VAL A 15 0.41 1.67 -6.85
C VAL A 15 0.74 0.56 -5.86
N GLY A 16 -0.16 0.26 -4.90
CA GLY A 16 0.01 -0.83 -3.95
C GLY A 16 0.13 -2.19 -4.64
N TYR A 17 -0.69 -2.46 -5.65
CA TYR A 17 -0.62 -3.70 -6.41
C TYR A 17 0.73 -3.88 -7.11
N TYR A 18 1.16 -2.88 -7.88
CA TYR A 18 2.44 -2.96 -8.58
C TYR A 18 3.63 -2.95 -7.62
N ARG A 19 3.54 -2.25 -6.47
CA ARG A 19 4.59 -2.30 -5.46
C ARG A 19 4.81 -3.72 -4.93
N GLN A 20 3.73 -4.46 -4.63
CA GLN A 20 3.82 -5.86 -4.23
C GLN A 20 4.43 -6.76 -5.31
N LEU A 21 4.11 -6.52 -6.58
CA LEU A 21 4.72 -7.26 -7.69
C LEU A 21 6.22 -6.97 -7.81
N PHE A 22 6.62 -5.70 -7.72
CA PHE A 22 8.03 -5.34 -7.75
C PHE A 22 8.79 -5.94 -6.57
N ASP A 23 8.23 -5.90 -5.37
CA ASP A 23 8.88 -6.50 -4.18
C ASP A 23 9.05 -8.02 -4.32
N LYS A 24 8.18 -8.68 -5.08
CA LYS A 24 8.21 -10.13 -5.28
C LYS A 24 9.14 -10.58 -6.41
N TYR A 25 9.20 -9.83 -7.52
CA TYR A 25 9.80 -10.31 -8.77
C TYR A 25 11.01 -9.49 -9.24
N ALA A 26 11.18 -8.26 -8.79
CA ALA A 26 12.29 -7.41 -9.17
C ALA A 26 13.40 -7.42 -8.11
N GLU A 27 14.63 -7.23 -8.55
CA GLU A 27 15.75 -6.99 -7.64
C GLU A 27 15.53 -5.70 -6.88
N LYS A 28 15.77 -5.73 -5.56
CA LYS A 28 15.60 -4.58 -4.69
C LYS A 28 16.79 -3.62 -4.86
N THR A 29 16.54 -2.49 -5.51
CA THR A 29 17.54 -1.44 -5.72
C THR A 29 17.32 -0.19 -4.87
N SER A 30 16.26 -0.16 -4.06
CA SER A 30 15.88 0.99 -3.24
C SER A 30 15.58 0.57 -1.81
N SER A 31 15.94 1.40 -0.86
CA SER A 31 15.79 1.18 0.58
C SER A 31 14.34 1.18 1.03
N GLY A 32 14.12 0.55 2.18
CA GLY A 32 12.83 0.50 2.85
C GLY A 32 11.89 -0.58 2.33
N ILE A 33 10.89 -0.86 3.14
CA ILE A 33 9.80 -1.80 2.84
C ILE A 33 8.49 -1.05 2.99
N VAL A 34 7.60 -1.20 2.01
CA VAL A 34 6.24 -0.68 2.08
C VAL A 34 5.36 -1.71 2.76
N ASN A 35 4.72 -1.32 3.85
CA ASN A 35 3.71 -2.13 4.50
C ASN A 35 2.31 -1.66 4.07
N LEU A 36 1.55 -2.56 3.42
CA LEU A 36 0.18 -2.32 3.03
C LEU A 36 -0.75 -3.00 4.04
N THR A 37 -1.67 -2.24 4.62
CA THR A 37 -2.67 -2.76 5.56
C THR A 37 -3.94 -3.26 4.85
N PHE A 38 -3.98 -3.21 3.53
CA PHE A 38 -5.03 -3.77 2.69
C PHE A 38 -4.45 -4.65 1.59
N LYS A 39 -5.27 -5.49 0.98
CA LYS A 39 -4.90 -6.31 -0.18
C LYS A 39 -5.32 -5.61 -1.47
N PRO A 40 -4.39 -5.11 -2.28
CA PRO A 40 -4.73 -4.45 -3.55
C PRO A 40 -5.42 -5.40 -4.53
N ASP A 41 -6.42 -4.87 -5.26
CA ASP A 41 -7.14 -5.60 -6.29
C ASP A 41 -7.51 -4.65 -7.45
N LEU A 42 -6.86 -4.83 -8.60
CA LEU A 42 -7.06 -3.95 -9.76
C LEU A 42 -8.49 -4.00 -10.32
N TYR A 43 -9.20 -5.11 -10.13
CA TYR A 43 -10.57 -5.25 -10.62
C TYR A 43 -11.59 -4.46 -9.81
N LYS A 44 -11.24 -4.02 -8.58
CA LYS A 44 -12.10 -3.24 -7.69
C LYS A 44 -11.95 -1.73 -7.81
N SER A 45 -11.11 -1.25 -8.73
CA SER A 45 -10.99 0.17 -9.06
C SER A 45 -11.21 0.39 -10.55
N PHE A 46 -11.38 1.65 -10.93
CA PHE A 46 -11.72 2.02 -12.30
C PHE A 46 -10.84 1.31 -13.32
N ASN A 47 -11.47 0.54 -14.20
CA ASN A 47 -10.87 -0.02 -15.40
C ASN A 47 -11.91 -0.17 -16.51
N ARG A 48 -11.47 -0.25 -17.76
CA ARG A 48 -12.31 -0.52 -18.93
C ARG A 48 -12.03 -1.89 -19.53
N GLY A 49 -11.54 -2.81 -18.71
CA GLY A 49 -11.01 -4.10 -19.09
C GLY A 49 -9.48 -4.10 -19.19
N TYR A 50 -8.90 -5.27 -19.12
CA TYR A 50 -7.47 -5.48 -19.19
C TYR A 50 -7.11 -6.22 -20.48
N THR A 51 -5.90 -5.98 -20.98
CA THR A 51 -5.35 -6.64 -22.16
C THR A 51 -3.86 -6.89 -21.94
N ASP A 52 -3.37 -7.98 -22.46
CA ASP A 52 -1.95 -8.26 -22.64
C ASP A 52 -1.39 -7.63 -23.92
N TYR A 53 -2.19 -6.80 -24.60
CA TYR A 53 -1.87 -6.16 -25.87
C TYR A 53 -1.34 -7.22 -26.86
N PHE A 54 -0.16 -7.07 -27.40
CA PHE A 54 0.47 -8.02 -28.31
C PHE A 54 1.61 -8.83 -27.67
N LEU A 55 1.65 -8.90 -26.32
CA LEU A 55 2.75 -9.56 -25.61
C LEU A 55 2.89 -11.04 -25.98
N HIS A 56 1.78 -11.75 -26.16
CA HIS A 56 1.77 -13.19 -26.47
C HIS A 56 1.24 -13.50 -27.86
N SER A 57 0.32 -12.73 -28.38
CA SER A 57 -0.30 -12.94 -29.69
C SER A 57 -1.07 -11.70 -30.13
N ARG A 58 -1.33 -11.58 -31.45
CA ARG A 58 -2.23 -10.53 -31.94
C ARG A 58 -3.68 -10.84 -31.54
N LYS A 59 -4.21 -10.04 -30.60
CA LYS A 59 -5.59 -10.11 -30.11
C LYS A 59 -6.27 -8.76 -30.22
N LYS A 60 -7.61 -8.76 -30.16
CA LYS A 60 -8.38 -7.53 -30.00
C LYS A 60 -7.98 -6.87 -28.68
N CYS A 61 -7.32 -5.71 -28.73
CA CYS A 61 -6.80 -4.98 -27.58
C CYS A 61 -7.61 -3.71 -27.25
N PHE A 62 -8.73 -3.48 -27.91
CA PHE A 62 -9.61 -2.34 -27.72
C PHE A 62 -11.00 -2.78 -27.23
N ASN A 63 -11.65 -1.93 -26.42
CA ASN A 63 -12.98 -2.16 -25.90
C ASN A 63 -13.84 -0.93 -26.15
N PHE A 64 -14.77 -1.04 -27.09
CA PHE A 64 -15.74 0.00 -27.41
C PHE A 64 -17.07 -0.17 -26.67
N ASP A 65 -17.26 -1.35 -26.02
CA ASP A 65 -18.57 -1.72 -25.45
C ASP A 65 -18.82 -1.11 -24.07
N THR A 66 -17.76 -0.67 -23.38
CA THR A 66 -17.85 -0.18 -21.99
C THR A 66 -17.20 1.19 -21.82
N PRO A 67 -17.94 2.29 -22.05
CA PRO A 67 -17.42 3.65 -21.87
C PRO A 67 -17.14 3.98 -20.40
N LYS A 68 -17.79 3.27 -19.46
CA LYS A 68 -17.67 3.44 -18.01
C LYS A 68 -17.10 2.19 -17.34
N PHE A 69 -16.69 2.33 -16.09
CA PHE A 69 -16.36 1.20 -15.24
C PHE A 69 -17.65 0.46 -14.83
N ILE A 70 -17.77 -0.79 -15.23
CA ILE A 70 -18.92 -1.64 -14.87
C ILE A 70 -18.68 -2.48 -13.63
N GLY A 71 -17.43 -2.66 -13.21
CA GLY A 71 -17.04 -3.46 -12.05
C GLY A 71 -16.82 -4.95 -12.33
N GLU A 72 -16.67 -5.71 -11.26
CA GLU A 72 -16.52 -7.15 -11.31
C GLU A 72 -17.88 -7.84 -11.48
N ASN A 73 -17.96 -8.92 -12.27
CA ASN A 73 -19.16 -9.74 -12.36
C ASN A 73 -19.32 -10.55 -11.07
N ILE A 74 -20.37 -10.30 -10.30
CA ILE A 74 -20.63 -10.94 -9.01
C ILE A 74 -21.74 -12.01 -9.06
N GLY A 75 -22.44 -12.14 -10.18
CA GLY A 75 -23.50 -13.13 -10.30
C GLY A 75 -24.61 -12.74 -11.27
N THR A 76 -25.82 -13.25 -11.02
CA THR A 76 -27.00 -12.99 -11.82
C THR A 76 -28.23 -12.76 -10.94
N ILE A 77 -29.27 -12.15 -11.48
CA ILE A 77 -30.57 -11.96 -10.80
C ILE A 77 -31.33 -13.28 -10.80
N LYS A 78 -31.70 -13.77 -9.59
CA LYS A 78 -32.50 -14.97 -9.40
C LYS A 78 -33.99 -14.69 -9.30
N PHE A 79 -34.37 -13.62 -8.60
CA PHE A 79 -35.76 -13.25 -8.35
C PHE A 79 -35.89 -11.74 -8.13
N ILE A 80 -37.01 -11.15 -8.50
CA ILE A 80 -37.32 -9.73 -8.32
C ILE A 80 -38.65 -9.61 -7.58
N SER A 81 -38.65 -8.85 -6.49
CA SER A 81 -39.83 -8.46 -5.73
C SER A 81 -40.09 -6.96 -5.90
N LYS A 82 -41.16 -6.46 -5.28
CA LYS A 82 -41.51 -5.02 -5.37
C LYS A 82 -40.39 -4.09 -4.90
N ASN A 83 -39.68 -4.46 -3.82
CA ASN A 83 -38.66 -3.61 -3.18
C ASN A 83 -37.30 -4.31 -2.98
N SER A 84 -37.12 -5.51 -3.52
CA SER A 84 -35.90 -6.29 -3.33
C SER A 84 -35.54 -7.16 -4.53
N ILE A 85 -34.28 -7.51 -4.63
CA ILE A 85 -33.75 -8.38 -5.68
C ILE A 85 -32.98 -9.50 -5.00
N THR A 86 -33.30 -10.76 -5.33
CA THR A 86 -32.54 -11.93 -4.89
C THR A 86 -31.49 -12.25 -5.93
N LEU A 87 -30.25 -12.38 -5.51
CA LEU A 87 -29.12 -12.66 -6.38
C LEU A 87 -28.67 -14.10 -6.27
N LYS A 88 -28.20 -14.67 -7.39
CA LYS A 88 -27.39 -15.88 -7.44
C LYS A 88 -25.94 -15.44 -7.55
N LEU A 89 -25.24 -15.37 -6.42
CA LEU A 89 -23.86 -14.87 -6.34
C LEU A 89 -22.86 -15.94 -6.79
N ASN A 90 -21.77 -15.49 -7.36
CA ASN A 90 -20.59 -16.29 -7.61
C ASN A 90 -19.94 -16.72 -6.27
N LYS A 91 -19.09 -17.75 -6.32
CA LYS A 91 -18.43 -18.28 -5.13
C LYS A 91 -17.59 -17.22 -4.41
N ASN A 92 -17.71 -17.16 -3.09
CA ASN A 92 -16.95 -16.25 -2.21
C ASN A 92 -17.30 -14.75 -2.34
N ILE A 93 -18.39 -14.40 -3.00
CA ILE A 93 -18.85 -13.00 -3.06
C ILE A 93 -19.75 -12.70 -1.86
N ILE A 94 -19.46 -11.58 -1.19
CA ILE A 94 -20.28 -11.01 -0.12
C ILE A 94 -20.65 -9.58 -0.56
N ILE A 95 -21.92 -9.25 -0.47
CA ILE A 95 -22.42 -7.89 -0.74
C ILE A 95 -22.61 -7.17 0.59
N ASN A 96 -22.24 -5.91 0.62
CA ASN A 96 -22.36 -5.04 1.79
C ASN A 96 -23.36 -3.88 1.50
N PRO A 97 -23.98 -3.30 2.53
CA PRO A 97 -24.65 -2.02 2.39
C PRO A 97 -23.69 -0.97 1.81
N GLN A 98 -24.21 -0.10 0.96
CA GLN A 98 -23.48 0.92 0.20
C GLN A 98 -22.69 0.39 -1.01
N ASP A 99 -22.67 -0.92 -1.28
CA ASP A 99 -22.13 -1.42 -2.54
C ASP A 99 -22.91 -0.82 -3.72
N GLY A 100 -22.18 -0.44 -4.77
CA GLY A 100 -22.77 -0.02 -6.05
C GLY A 100 -22.86 -1.20 -6.99
N LEU A 101 -24.07 -1.45 -7.49
CA LEU A 101 -24.32 -2.52 -8.43
C LEU A 101 -24.76 -1.97 -9.78
N CYS A 102 -24.33 -2.66 -10.84
CA CYS A 102 -24.68 -2.36 -12.23
C CYS A 102 -25.21 -3.64 -12.90
N PHE A 103 -26.24 -3.49 -13.72
CA PHE A 103 -26.97 -4.60 -14.33
C PHE A 103 -26.90 -4.62 -15.86
N ASP A 104 -26.10 -3.74 -16.44
CA ASP A 104 -25.81 -3.73 -17.88
C ASP A 104 -24.37 -3.34 -18.17
N LYS A 105 -23.90 -3.71 -19.36
CA LYS A 105 -22.52 -3.43 -19.80
C LYS A 105 -22.24 -1.94 -20.07
N PHE A 106 -23.29 -1.11 -20.15
CA PHE A 106 -23.15 0.32 -20.45
C PHE A 106 -23.14 1.19 -19.20
N GLY A 107 -23.39 0.61 -18.02
CA GLY A 107 -23.42 1.31 -16.74
C GLY A 107 -24.63 2.26 -16.61
N GLN A 108 -25.73 2.00 -17.33
CA GLN A 108 -26.94 2.81 -17.31
C GLN A 108 -27.95 2.36 -16.25
N LYS A 109 -27.97 1.04 -15.95
CA LYS A 109 -28.87 0.44 -14.98
C LYS A 109 -28.10 0.11 -13.73
N GLY A 110 -28.14 0.97 -12.74
CA GLY A 110 -27.43 0.78 -11.48
C GLY A 110 -28.24 1.14 -10.26
N CYS A 111 -27.81 0.68 -9.10
CA CYS A 111 -28.35 1.07 -7.80
C CYS A 111 -27.27 1.01 -6.72
N LEU A 112 -27.51 1.73 -5.62
CA LEU A 112 -26.79 1.53 -4.36
C LEU A 112 -27.59 0.58 -3.47
N VAL A 113 -26.89 -0.30 -2.78
CA VAL A 113 -27.49 -1.26 -1.84
C VAL A 113 -27.71 -0.58 -0.49
N ASN A 114 -28.96 -0.41 -0.06
CA ASN A 114 -29.28 0.12 1.26
C ASN A 114 -29.15 -0.94 2.36
N LYS A 115 -29.64 -2.14 2.08
CA LYS A 115 -29.69 -3.26 3.03
C LYS A 115 -29.44 -4.58 2.31
N VAL A 116 -28.82 -5.52 3.01
CA VAL A 116 -28.59 -6.90 2.54
C VAL A 116 -29.09 -7.88 3.58
N GLU A 117 -29.79 -8.91 3.14
CA GLU A 117 -30.18 -10.07 3.95
C GLU A 117 -29.79 -11.34 3.18
N ASN A 118 -28.68 -11.96 3.54
CA ASN A 118 -28.06 -13.05 2.78
C ASN A 118 -27.77 -12.61 1.31
N ASN A 119 -28.53 -13.18 0.35
CA ASN A 119 -28.40 -12.87 -1.07
C ASN A 119 -29.54 -11.97 -1.57
N ILE A 120 -30.32 -11.38 -0.67
CA ILE A 120 -31.41 -10.44 -0.99
C ILE A 120 -30.89 -9.02 -0.75
N ILE A 121 -30.94 -8.20 -1.77
CA ILE A 121 -30.58 -6.79 -1.69
C ILE A 121 -31.83 -5.91 -1.72
N TYR A 122 -31.76 -4.83 -0.97
CA TYR A 122 -32.75 -3.75 -0.96
C TYR A 122 -32.09 -2.51 -1.53
N PRO A 123 -32.34 -2.19 -2.82
CA PRO A 123 -31.71 -1.06 -3.48
C PRO A 123 -32.30 0.27 -3.02
N ASN A 124 -31.55 1.35 -3.13
CA ASN A 124 -32.04 2.72 -2.89
C ASN A 124 -33.14 3.12 -3.89
N LYS A 125 -33.07 2.59 -5.10
CA LYS A 125 -34.07 2.75 -6.16
C LYS A 125 -34.13 1.45 -6.97
N MET A 126 -35.31 0.90 -7.17
CA MET A 126 -35.47 -0.30 -8.00
C MET A 126 -35.03 -0.06 -9.44
N PRO A 127 -34.03 -0.77 -9.93
CA PRO A 127 -33.59 -0.67 -11.31
C PRO A 127 -34.55 -1.42 -12.24
N ASN A 128 -34.61 -0.99 -13.51
CA ASN A 128 -35.38 -1.72 -14.53
C ASN A 128 -34.56 -2.90 -15.07
N VAL A 129 -34.74 -4.06 -14.43
CA VAL A 129 -33.95 -5.28 -14.65
C VAL A 129 -34.84 -6.50 -14.84
N LYS A 130 -34.26 -7.59 -15.34
CA LYS A 130 -34.94 -8.87 -15.58
C LYS A 130 -34.25 -10.01 -14.85
N ILE A 131 -34.97 -11.08 -14.54
CA ILE A 131 -34.41 -12.34 -14.04
C ILE A 131 -33.42 -12.85 -15.08
N GLY A 132 -32.22 -13.26 -14.60
CA GLY A 132 -31.13 -13.72 -15.43
C GLY A 132 -30.14 -12.64 -15.85
N ASP A 133 -30.46 -11.33 -15.66
CA ASP A 133 -29.50 -10.27 -15.95
C ASP A 133 -28.21 -10.45 -15.10
N SER A 134 -27.07 -10.17 -15.73
CA SER A 134 -25.78 -10.18 -15.06
C SER A 134 -25.68 -9.03 -14.07
N VAL A 135 -25.07 -9.29 -12.92
CA VAL A 135 -24.83 -8.29 -11.86
C VAL A 135 -23.35 -8.02 -11.74
N TYR A 136 -23.00 -6.74 -11.81
CA TYR A 136 -21.63 -6.26 -11.66
C TYR A 136 -21.56 -5.36 -10.42
N ARG A 137 -20.47 -5.42 -9.65
CA ARG A 137 -20.20 -4.52 -8.53
C ARG A 137 -19.14 -3.50 -8.96
N ASN A 138 -19.56 -2.26 -9.10
CA ASN A 138 -18.67 -1.16 -9.48
C ASN A 138 -18.23 -0.28 -8.29
N ILE A 139 -18.86 -0.44 -7.11
CA ILE A 139 -18.42 0.11 -5.84
C ILE A 139 -18.42 -1.03 -4.81
N ASP A 140 -17.26 -1.40 -4.30
CA ASP A 140 -17.10 -2.29 -3.15
C ASP A 140 -16.86 -1.41 -1.92
N ALA A 141 -17.92 -1.05 -1.21
CA ALA A 141 -17.87 -0.09 -0.11
C ALA A 141 -16.92 -0.51 1.03
N LYS A 142 -16.81 -1.79 1.29
CA LYS A 142 -15.87 -2.33 2.28
C LYS A 142 -14.43 -2.16 1.82
N PHE A 143 -14.12 -2.55 0.59
CA PHE A 143 -12.80 -2.43 0.01
C PHE A 143 -12.36 -0.96 -0.09
N GLU A 144 -13.23 -0.08 -0.58
CA GLU A 144 -12.94 1.35 -0.67
C GLU A 144 -12.59 1.95 0.68
N ARG A 145 -13.35 1.61 1.74
CA ARG A 145 -13.06 2.04 3.11
C ARG A 145 -11.71 1.50 3.59
N GLU A 146 -11.41 0.23 3.38
CA GLU A 146 -10.12 -0.37 3.76
C GLU A 146 -8.95 0.34 3.09
N VAL A 147 -9.04 0.66 1.80
CA VAL A 147 -8.00 1.36 1.06
C VAL A 147 -7.85 2.82 1.50
N LEU A 148 -8.97 3.54 1.65
CA LEU A 148 -8.94 4.96 2.01
C LEU A 148 -8.44 5.20 3.43
N THR A 149 -8.78 4.31 4.38
CA THR A 149 -8.30 4.39 5.77
C THR A 149 -6.92 3.79 5.98
N ALA A 150 -6.37 3.11 4.97
CA ALA A 150 -5.05 2.52 5.07
C ALA A 150 -3.96 3.58 5.25
N ASN A 151 -3.15 3.41 6.29
CA ASN A 151 -1.91 4.15 6.46
C ASN A 151 -0.80 3.40 5.73
N ILE A 152 -0.29 3.98 4.64
CA ILE A 152 0.77 3.40 3.82
C ILE A 152 2.05 4.14 4.12
N GLU A 153 2.99 3.46 4.74
CA GLU A 153 4.29 4.01 5.07
C GLU A 153 5.40 3.13 4.48
N ARG A 154 6.48 3.79 4.07
CA ARG A 154 7.71 3.10 3.70
C ARG A 154 8.73 3.31 4.80
N LYS A 155 9.18 2.22 5.43
CA LYS A 155 10.13 2.25 6.54
C LYS A 155 11.44 1.59 6.15
N ILE A 156 12.54 2.19 6.60
CA ILE A 156 13.92 1.74 6.40
C ILE A 156 14.32 0.97 7.65
N LYS A 157 14.81 -0.25 7.48
CA LYS A 157 15.29 -1.06 8.59
C LYS A 157 16.58 -0.51 9.16
N PHE A 158 16.69 -0.48 10.49
CA PHE A 158 17.94 -0.19 11.18
C PHE A 158 18.16 -1.08 12.38
N SER A 159 19.42 -1.26 12.75
CA SER A 159 19.86 -1.96 13.94
C SER A 159 20.54 -1.00 14.92
N ILE A 160 20.44 -1.31 16.21
CA ILE A 160 21.13 -0.61 17.30
C ILE A 160 22.05 -1.59 18.00
N THR A 161 23.29 -1.19 18.19
CA THR A 161 24.27 -1.89 19.02
C THR A 161 24.73 -0.97 20.14
N TYR A 162 24.72 -1.47 21.38
CA TYR A 162 25.30 -0.80 22.54
C TYR A 162 26.54 -1.54 23.01
N LEU A 163 27.65 -0.84 23.12
CA LEU A 163 28.91 -1.35 23.63
C LEU A 163 29.71 -0.26 24.35
N ASN A 164 30.06 -0.46 25.63
CA ASN A 164 30.94 0.41 26.41
C ASN A 164 30.58 1.90 26.32
N ASN A 165 29.34 2.23 26.67
CA ASN A 165 28.78 3.59 26.61
C ASN A 165 28.70 4.20 25.20
N VAL A 166 28.72 3.38 24.17
CA VAL A 166 28.58 3.81 22.80
C VAL A 166 27.34 3.16 22.17
N LEU A 167 26.44 3.97 21.65
CA LEU A 167 25.34 3.55 20.80
C LEU A 167 25.78 3.66 19.33
N THR A 168 25.58 2.60 18.59
CA THR A 168 25.81 2.57 17.16
C THR A 168 24.49 2.25 16.46
N ALA A 169 24.04 3.11 15.56
CA ALA A 169 22.93 2.79 14.67
C ALA A 169 23.46 2.54 13.26
N LYS A 170 22.91 1.49 12.62
CA LYS A 170 23.24 1.11 11.24
C LYS A 170 21.97 0.80 10.48
N ASP A 171 21.76 1.39 9.30
CA ASP A 171 20.64 1.07 8.44
C ASP A 171 20.93 -0.06 7.44
N GLU A 172 19.91 -0.43 6.65
CA GLU A 172 20.01 -1.51 5.65
C GLU A 172 20.92 -1.20 4.46
N ASP A 173 21.34 0.06 4.28
CA ASP A 173 22.25 0.51 3.23
C ASP A 173 23.65 0.83 3.78
N ASP A 174 24.00 0.28 4.96
CA ASP A 174 25.28 0.41 5.64
C ASP A 174 25.64 1.83 6.13
N ASN A 175 24.69 2.78 6.13
CA ASN A 175 24.89 4.06 6.80
C ASN A 175 24.98 3.83 8.30
N LYS A 176 26.04 4.37 8.92
CA LYS A 176 26.40 4.12 10.31
C LYS A 176 26.66 5.43 11.04
N VAL A 177 26.09 5.56 12.23
CA VAL A 177 26.32 6.68 13.13
C VAL A 177 26.59 6.20 14.54
N ILE A 178 27.26 7.03 15.32
CA ILE A 178 27.69 6.74 16.68
C ILE A 178 27.24 7.86 17.60
N LEU A 179 26.74 7.51 18.79
CA LEU A 179 26.35 8.44 19.83
C LEU A 179 26.84 7.94 21.18
N ASN A 180 27.54 8.80 21.94
CA ASN A 180 28.02 8.43 23.28
C ASN A 180 26.89 8.55 24.30
N VAL A 181 26.83 7.57 25.21
CA VAL A 181 25.97 7.58 26.39
C VAL A 181 26.77 8.16 27.54
N ILE A 182 26.29 9.21 28.15
CA ILE A 182 27.01 9.94 29.20
C ILE A 182 26.68 9.45 30.61
N GLU A 183 25.60 8.68 30.78
CA GLU A 183 25.20 8.11 32.05
C GLU A 183 26.20 7.01 32.46
N THR A 184 26.62 7.05 33.74
CA THR A 184 27.62 6.12 34.32
C THR A 184 27.10 5.33 35.50
N ASP A 185 25.94 5.71 36.06
CA ASP A 185 25.38 5.06 37.24
C ASP A 185 24.91 3.64 36.90
N SER A 186 25.25 2.70 37.78
CA SER A 186 24.82 1.31 37.57
C SER A 186 23.30 1.15 37.69
N ALA A 187 22.73 0.36 36.81
CA ALA A 187 21.31 0.02 36.89
C ALA A 187 21.05 -0.98 38.04
N ASN A 188 20.12 -0.66 38.96
CA ASN A 188 19.72 -1.56 40.05
C ASN A 188 19.07 -2.86 39.54
N ASN A 189 18.42 -2.82 38.37
CA ASN A 189 17.84 -3.98 37.71
C ASN A 189 18.15 -3.94 36.22
N ILE A 190 19.08 -4.79 35.80
CA ILE A 190 19.59 -4.85 34.43
C ILE A 190 18.51 -5.31 33.45
N GLU A 191 17.68 -6.30 33.82
CA GLU A 191 16.64 -6.82 32.94
C GLU A 191 15.58 -5.73 32.65
N LYS A 192 15.12 -5.06 33.68
CA LYS A 192 14.16 -3.94 33.54
C LYS A 192 14.73 -2.78 32.72
N MET A 193 16.04 -2.52 32.85
CA MET A 193 16.72 -1.50 32.05
C MET A 193 16.77 -1.89 30.57
N ASN A 194 17.14 -3.15 30.29
CA ASN A 194 17.17 -3.70 28.94
C ASN A 194 15.78 -3.68 28.27
N GLU A 195 14.72 -4.01 29.01
CA GLU A 195 13.34 -3.93 28.51
C GLU A 195 12.93 -2.48 28.21
N SER A 196 13.26 -1.55 29.11
CA SER A 196 12.98 -0.13 28.92
C SER A 196 13.71 0.43 27.70
N PHE A 197 14.95 0.05 27.50
CA PHE A 197 15.73 0.40 26.33
C PHE A 197 15.08 -0.14 25.05
N LYS A 198 14.79 -1.43 24.98
CA LYS A 198 14.12 -2.07 23.84
C LYS A 198 12.79 -1.39 23.53
N LYS A 199 11.96 -1.16 24.53
CA LYS A 199 10.66 -0.47 24.40
C LYS A 199 10.79 0.97 23.91
N SER A 200 11.83 1.69 24.36
CA SER A 200 12.07 3.07 23.90
C SER A 200 12.49 3.08 22.43
N PHE A 201 13.47 2.28 22.04
CA PHE A 201 14.02 2.28 20.68
C PHE A 201 13.08 1.66 19.65
N SER A 202 12.11 0.85 20.06
CA SER A 202 11.04 0.36 19.17
C SER A 202 10.01 1.43 18.76
N LYS A 203 9.97 2.58 19.44
CA LYS A 203 9.01 3.66 19.18
C LYS A 203 9.51 4.59 18.06
N THR A 204 9.43 4.14 16.84
CA THR A 204 9.95 4.86 15.65
C THR A 204 8.87 5.46 14.76
N GLY A 205 7.59 5.44 15.18
CA GLY A 205 6.43 5.78 14.36
C GLY A 205 6.46 7.13 13.63
N SER A 206 7.11 8.15 14.18
CA SER A 206 7.24 9.49 13.57
C SER A 206 8.46 9.63 12.64
N THR A 207 9.20 8.56 12.37
CA THR A 207 10.42 8.57 11.54
C THR A 207 10.26 7.63 10.35
N ASP A 208 11.14 7.76 9.36
CA ASP A 208 11.21 6.84 8.22
C ASP A 208 11.87 5.49 8.56
N PHE A 209 12.22 5.27 9.82
CA PHE A 209 12.92 4.07 10.26
C PHE A 209 12.01 3.09 10.99
N VAL A 210 12.36 1.80 10.90
CA VAL A 210 11.80 0.71 11.70
C VAL A 210 12.92 -0.13 12.29
N LEU A 211 12.84 -0.38 13.59
CA LEU A 211 13.83 -1.20 14.29
C LEU A 211 13.75 -2.65 13.82
N ASP A 212 14.88 -3.18 13.37
CA ASP A 212 15.05 -4.58 12.97
C ASP A 212 15.72 -5.39 14.10
N LYS A 213 16.83 -4.90 14.66
CA LYS A 213 17.62 -5.62 15.66
C LYS A 213 18.18 -4.68 16.74
N ILE A 214 18.26 -5.19 17.99
CA ILE A 214 18.99 -4.56 19.09
C ILE A 214 20.01 -5.57 19.62
N GLU A 215 21.26 -5.13 19.76
CA GLU A 215 22.37 -5.87 20.36
C GLU A 215 22.92 -5.09 21.55
N LEU A 216 22.87 -5.71 22.74
CA LEU A 216 23.44 -5.17 23.98
C LEU A 216 24.69 -5.97 24.31
N ASN A 217 25.87 -5.49 23.89
CA ASN A 217 27.14 -6.18 24.02
C ASN A 217 27.91 -5.79 25.29
N SER A 218 27.34 -4.90 26.09
CA SER A 218 27.77 -4.58 27.47
C SER A 218 26.59 -4.22 28.33
N THR A 219 26.76 -4.17 29.66
CA THR A 219 25.74 -3.81 30.61
C THR A 219 25.34 -2.32 30.42
N LEU A 220 24.05 -2.04 30.29
CA LEU A 220 23.53 -0.68 30.27
C LEU A 220 23.65 0.00 31.64
N PRO A 221 24.10 1.26 31.70
CA PRO A 221 23.95 2.07 32.89
C PRO A 221 22.48 2.38 33.16
N PHE A 222 22.19 2.96 34.29
CA PHE A 222 20.84 3.50 34.54
C PHE A 222 20.61 4.73 33.65
N ILE A 223 19.68 4.62 32.71
CA ILE A 223 19.28 5.71 31.81
C ILE A 223 17.81 6.03 32.05
N PRO A 224 17.48 7.27 32.51
CA PRO A 224 16.11 7.71 32.66
C PRO A 224 15.30 7.62 31.34
N ALA A 225 14.00 7.34 31.40
CA ALA A 225 13.15 7.17 30.23
C ALA A 225 13.13 8.42 29.30
N SER A 226 13.24 9.61 29.85
CA SER A 226 13.39 10.86 29.10
C SER A 226 14.66 10.86 28.25
N LYS A 227 15.78 10.43 28.85
CA LYS A 227 17.09 10.35 28.17
C LYS A 227 17.13 9.24 27.14
N LEU A 228 16.51 8.09 27.38
CA LEU A 228 16.34 7.05 26.36
C LEU A 228 15.61 7.57 25.12
N ASN A 229 14.56 8.36 25.32
CA ASN A 229 13.81 8.96 24.22
C ASN A 229 14.61 10.06 23.50
N GLU A 230 15.45 10.79 24.21
CA GLU A 230 16.38 11.77 23.66
C GLU A 230 17.44 11.08 22.79
N TYR A 231 18.13 10.07 23.31
CA TYR A 231 19.12 9.27 22.56
C TYR A 231 18.52 8.66 21.30
N ARG A 232 17.31 8.09 21.41
CA ARG A 232 16.64 7.54 20.23
C ARG A 232 16.41 8.61 19.17
N ARG A 233 15.89 9.78 19.54
CA ARG A 233 15.64 10.87 18.57
C ARG A 233 16.92 11.34 17.92
N ASN A 234 17.94 11.61 18.73
CA ASN A 234 19.20 12.15 18.25
C ASN A 234 19.92 11.16 17.32
N ILE A 235 19.97 9.86 17.67
CA ILE A 235 20.68 8.87 16.83
C ILE A 235 19.94 8.61 15.52
N LEU A 236 18.59 8.66 15.49
CA LEU A 236 17.81 8.51 14.26
C LEU A 236 17.92 9.74 13.36
N GLU A 237 18.02 10.93 13.95
CA GLU A 237 18.28 12.16 13.21
C GLU A 237 19.68 12.13 12.57
N LEU A 238 20.70 11.76 13.33
CA LEU A 238 22.05 11.59 12.82
C LEU A 238 22.12 10.55 11.70
N LEU A 239 21.40 9.43 11.85
CA LEU A 239 21.35 8.39 10.83
C LEU A 239 20.69 8.90 9.54
N MET A 240 19.64 9.71 9.65
CA MET A 240 19.03 10.34 8.49
C MET A 240 19.96 11.32 7.81
N GLN A 241 20.67 12.15 8.58
CA GLN A 241 21.66 13.09 8.02
C GLN A 241 22.80 12.38 7.31
N GLU A 242 23.32 11.29 7.89
CA GLU A 242 24.38 10.49 7.27
C GLU A 242 23.89 9.82 5.99
N ARG A 243 22.68 9.31 6.00
CA ARG A 243 22.01 8.76 4.83
C ARG A 243 21.88 9.78 3.70
N LEU A 244 21.49 11.01 4.01
CA LEU A 244 21.37 12.10 3.02
C LEU A 244 22.72 12.49 2.42
N LYS A 245 23.80 12.49 3.22
CA LYS A 245 25.16 12.74 2.71
C LYS A 245 25.62 11.65 1.72
N ASN A 246 25.30 10.38 2.03
CA ASN A 246 25.74 9.25 1.24
C ASN A 246 24.82 9.00 0.02
N TYR A 247 23.70 9.70 -0.09
CA TYR A 247 22.81 9.60 -1.22
C TYR A 247 23.41 10.22 -2.47
N LYS A 248 24.03 9.40 -3.31
CA LYS A 248 24.61 9.81 -4.59
C LYS A 248 23.58 9.65 -5.70
N ARG A 249 23.26 10.72 -6.38
CA ARG A 249 22.56 10.66 -7.66
C ARG A 249 23.57 10.49 -8.77
N GLU A 250 23.48 9.39 -9.51
CA GLU A 250 24.16 9.29 -10.78
C GLU A 250 23.46 10.21 -11.77
N ILE A 251 24.17 11.27 -12.18
CA ILE A 251 23.72 12.11 -13.28
C ILE A 251 23.95 11.32 -14.55
N GLN A 252 22.90 10.79 -15.13
CA GLN A 252 22.99 10.19 -16.46
C GLN A 252 23.47 11.24 -17.44
N LYS A 253 24.57 10.94 -18.14
CA LYS A 253 24.99 11.78 -19.26
C LYS A 253 23.83 11.89 -20.25
N PRO A 254 23.50 13.09 -20.74
CA PRO A 254 22.45 13.21 -21.73
C PRO A 254 22.73 12.26 -22.88
N LEU A 255 21.71 11.50 -23.27
CA LEU A 255 21.80 10.62 -24.43
C LEU A 255 22.29 11.47 -25.61
N LYS A 256 23.39 11.06 -26.26
CA LYS A 256 23.81 11.70 -27.49
C LYS A 256 22.64 11.69 -28.45
N TYR A 257 22.26 12.85 -28.93
CA TYR A 257 21.20 12.98 -29.91
C TYR A 257 21.58 12.11 -31.12
N VAL A 258 20.90 11.03 -31.29
CA VAL A 258 21.05 10.20 -32.51
C VAL A 258 20.30 10.95 -33.59
N LYS A 259 21.05 11.51 -34.56
CA LYS A 259 20.44 12.14 -35.71
C LYS A 259 19.51 11.11 -36.36
N TYR A 260 18.25 11.48 -36.56
CA TYR A 260 17.30 10.63 -37.25
C TYR A 260 17.91 10.22 -38.60
N PRO A 261 17.88 8.93 -38.98
CA PRO A 261 18.50 8.44 -40.24
C PRO A 261 17.75 8.89 -41.49
N PHE A 262 16.60 9.56 -41.32
CA PHE A 262 15.80 10.06 -42.43
C PHE A 262 15.74 11.58 -42.37
N GLU A 263 15.93 12.26 -43.52
CA GLU A 263 15.60 13.66 -43.68
C GLU A 263 14.12 13.86 -43.31
N GLN A 264 13.82 14.96 -42.60
CA GLN A 264 12.44 15.30 -42.31
C GLN A 264 11.65 15.28 -43.60
N LEU A 265 10.60 14.47 -43.63
CA LEU A 265 9.55 14.63 -44.60
C LEU A 265 8.85 15.93 -44.31
N ASP A 266 8.99 16.92 -45.22
CA ASP A 266 8.28 18.17 -45.22
C ASP A 266 6.75 17.97 -45.28
#